data_2b473757af549185d18d4cda8964a884
#
_entry.id   2b473757af549185d18d4cda8964a884
#
_cell.length_a   1.000
_cell.length_b   1.000
_cell.length_c   1.000
_cell.angle_alpha   90.00
_cell.angle_beta   90.00
_cell.angle_gamma   90.00
#
_symmetry.space_group_name_H-M   'P 1'
#
loop_
_entity.id
_entity.type
_entity.pdbx_description
1 polymer ?
#
loop_
_entity_poly.entity_id
_entity_poly.type
_entity_poly.pdbx_seq_one_letter_code
_entity_poly.pdbx_strand_id
1 'polypeptide(L)'
;SVAAAVLWVLEEVVFHNHTRKYVAKLSTMISKTERDSLLNFPAPAIIIDSENVIVWYNRLFGRQVYSEEEAYGIDLTELMNIDMDKIYSSDGDLVCINAHFYKAKAIHTDVNGELSMVYFNDVTDYVELEYEFRMSHKAVIIITIDNFDELMSNIRESEKAHVVVEIEKLIEEFLENTTAVSKKVASDKFYVYMEERHLAPIICLLYTSPSPRDTR
;
A
#
# COMPACT_ATOMS: atom_id res chain seq x y z
N SER A 1 22.28 -1.07 -38.94
CA SER A 1 22.03 -1.16 -40.37
C SER A 1 21.14 0.01 -40.79
N VAL A 2 21.24 0.46 -42.05
CA VAL A 2 20.48 1.60 -42.60
C VAL A 2 18.95 1.40 -42.42
N ALA A 3 18.47 0.16 -42.51
CA ALA A 3 17.06 -0.19 -42.30
C ALA A 3 16.57 0.11 -40.88
N ALA A 4 17.37 -0.13 -39.83
CA ALA A 4 17.02 0.16 -38.47
C ALA A 4 16.96 1.67 -38.19
N ALA A 5 17.86 2.46 -38.80
CA ALA A 5 17.84 3.91 -38.70
C ALA A 5 16.63 4.52 -39.41
N VAL A 6 16.23 3.98 -40.58
CA VAL A 6 15.03 4.43 -41.30
C VAL A 6 13.76 4.08 -40.55
N LEU A 7 13.67 2.91 -39.91
CA LEU A 7 12.54 2.53 -39.04
C LEU A 7 12.46 3.45 -37.84
N TRP A 8 13.56 3.72 -37.18
CA TRP A 8 13.60 4.63 -36.00
C TRP A 8 13.17 6.06 -36.38
N VAL A 9 13.66 6.60 -37.51
CA VAL A 9 13.23 7.92 -38.01
C VAL A 9 11.76 7.93 -38.41
N LEU A 10 11.23 6.84 -38.98
CA LEU A 10 9.81 6.73 -39.32
C LEU A 10 8.93 6.68 -38.06
N GLU A 11 9.33 5.93 -37.03
CA GLU A 11 8.63 5.91 -35.73
C GLU A 11 8.65 7.29 -35.11
N GLU A 12 9.77 7.99 -35.09
CA GLU A 12 9.90 9.32 -34.52
C GLU A 12 9.07 10.38 -35.26
N VAL A 13 9.01 10.30 -36.60
CA VAL A 13 8.18 11.18 -37.41
C VAL A 13 6.69 10.89 -37.27
N VAL A 14 6.29 9.63 -37.16
CA VAL A 14 4.90 9.22 -36.95
C VAL A 14 4.47 9.65 -35.52
N PHE A 15 5.31 9.41 -34.52
CA PHE A 15 5.09 9.84 -33.15
C PHE A 15 4.95 11.36 -33.03
N HIS A 16 5.87 12.12 -33.63
CA HIS A 16 5.87 13.57 -33.61
C HIS A 16 4.67 14.18 -34.32
N ASN A 17 4.22 13.60 -35.43
CA ASN A 17 3.00 14.01 -36.14
C ASN A 17 1.73 13.66 -35.35
N HIS A 18 1.69 12.52 -34.64
CA HIS A 18 0.57 12.13 -33.80
C HIS A 18 0.41 13.08 -32.62
N THR A 19 1.50 13.33 -31.90
CA THR A 19 1.54 14.28 -30.76
C THR A 19 1.13 15.68 -31.17
N ARG A 20 1.61 16.20 -32.31
CA ARG A 20 1.21 17.49 -32.86
C ARG A 20 -0.29 17.56 -33.19
N LYS A 21 -0.86 16.49 -33.69
CA LYS A 21 -2.29 16.42 -34.04
C LYS A 21 -3.17 16.49 -32.78
N TYR A 22 -2.78 15.81 -31.70
CA TYR A 22 -3.50 15.86 -30.41
C TYR A 22 -3.33 17.20 -29.72
N VAL A 23 -2.13 17.76 -29.67
CA VAL A 23 -1.88 19.11 -29.11
C VAL A 23 -2.65 20.17 -29.89
N ALA A 24 -2.73 20.06 -31.22
CA ALA A 24 -3.54 20.98 -32.04
C ALA A 24 -5.04 20.78 -31.77
N LYS A 25 -5.52 19.54 -31.63
CA LYS A 25 -6.94 19.23 -31.29
C LYS A 25 -7.30 19.79 -29.91
N LEU A 26 -6.46 19.57 -28.90
CA LEU A 26 -6.63 20.17 -27.57
C LEU A 26 -6.59 21.69 -27.62
N SER A 27 -5.70 22.28 -28.42
CA SER A 27 -5.59 23.74 -28.58
C SER A 27 -6.82 24.39 -29.21
N THR A 28 -7.60 23.68 -30.04
CA THR A 28 -8.81 24.18 -30.65
C THR A 28 -10.06 23.94 -29.83
N MET A 29 -10.06 22.95 -28.94
CA MET A 29 -11.22 22.55 -28.11
C MET A 29 -11.25 23.26 -26.76
N ILE A 30 -10.12 23.76 -26.26
CA ILE A 30 -9.99 24.35 -24.91
C ILE A 30 -9.75 25.85 -25.03
N SER A 31 -10.58 26.65 -24.40
CA SER A 31 -10.39 28.11 -24.31
C SER A 31 -9.10 28.42 -23.53
N LYS A 32 -8.54 29.64 -23.73
CA LYS A 32 -7.31 30.04 -23.03
C LYS A 32 -7.45 29.94 -21.51
N THR A 33 -8.61 30.26 -20.96
CA THR A 33 -8.90 30.18 -19.51
C THR A 33 -8.94 28.74 -19.00
N GLU A 34 -9.50 27.81 -19.76
CA GLU A 34 -9.52 26.38 -19.42
C GLU A 34 -8.14 25.77 -19.48
N ARG A 35 -7.33 26.18 -20.45
CA ARG A 35 -5.93 25.75 -20.56
C ARG A 35 -5.10 26.20 -19.37
N ASP A 36 -5.25 27.46 -18.96
CA ASP A 36 -4.55 28.00 -17.80
C ASP A 36 -4.99 27.27 -16.50
N SER A 37 -6.26 26.88 -16.40
CA SER A 37 -6.77 26.08 -15.29
C SER A 37 -6.20 24.67 -15.25
N LEU A 38 -6.07 24.00 -16.40
CA LEU A 38 -5.46 22.67 -16.49
C LEU A 38 -3.97 22.69 -16.14
N LEU A 39 -3.23 23.69 -16.67
CA LEU A 39 -1.80 23.86 -16.39
C LEU A 39 -1.54 24.12 -14.90
N ASN A 40 -2.41 24.83 -14.22
CA ASN A 40 -2.34 25.19 -12.81
C ASN A 40 -3.18 24.26 -11.92
N PHE A 41 -3.66 23.13 -12.45
CA PHE A 41 -4.41 22.16 -11.64
C PHE A 41 -3.56 21.69 -10.45
N PRO A 42 -4.12 21.72 -9.21
CA PRO A 42 -3.33 21.57 -7.97
C PRO A 42 -2.90 20.12 -7.65
N ALA A 43 -3.21 19.17 -8.52
CA ALA A 43 -2.81 17.79 -8.41
C ALA A 43 -2.13 17.29 -9.69
N PRO A 44 -1.32 16.22 -9.65
CA PRO A 44 -0.87 15.52 -10.84
C PRO A 44 -2.05 15.13 -11.72
N ALA A 45 -2.00 15.46 -13.00
CA ALA A 45 -3.10 15.21 -13.92
C ALA A 45 -2.60 14.93 -15.33
N ILE A 46 -3.33 14.04 -16.01
CA ILE A 46 -3.11 13.66 -17.41
C ILE A 46 -4.44 13.73 -18.17
N ILE A 47 -4.37 13.82 -19.49
CA ILE A 47 -5.50 13.57 -20.38
C ILE A 47 -5.14 12.33 -21.20
N ILE A 48 -6.06 11.40 -21.25
CA ILE A 48 -5.98 10.17 -22.07
C ILE A 48 -7.06 10.18 -23.14
N ASP A 49 -6.79 9.48 -24.24
CA ASP A 49 -7.76 9.24 -25.30
C ASP A 49 -8.59 7.95 -25.04
N SER A 50 -9.42 7.59 -26.02
CA SER A 50 -10.25 6.37 -25.97
C SER A 50 -9.47 5.06 -25.96
N GLU A 51 -8.18 5.08 -26.29
CA GLU A 51 -7.26 3.93 -26.26
C GLU A 51 -6.37 3.95 -25.00
N ASN A 52 -6.69 4.81 -23.99
CA ASN A 52 -5.95 5.03 -22.76
C ASN A 52 -4.55 5.64 -22.94
N VAL A 53 -4.25 6.18 -24.13
CA VAL A 53 -2.96 6.78 -24.44
C VAL A 53 -2.88 8.19 -23.89
N ILE A 54 -1.78 8.53 -23.21
CA ILE A 54 -1.53 9.83 -22.63
C ILE A 54 -1.30 10.87 -23.76
N VAL A 55 -2.21 11.81 -23.91
CA VAL A 55 -2.14 12.89 -24.90
C VAL A 55 -1.72 14.23 -24.29
N TRP A 56 -1.78 14.36 -22.99
CA TRP A 56 -1.34 15.54 -22.26
C TRP A 56 -1.12 15.22 -20.78
N TYR A 57 -0.19 15.93 -20.12
CA TYR A 57 -0.01 15.91 -18.68
C TYR A 57 0.47 17.27 -18.15
N ASN A 58 0.20 17.54 -16.87
CA ASN A 58 0.66 18.74 -16.21
C ASN A 58 2.06 18.55 -15.59
N ARG A 59 2.68 19.65 -15.19
CA ARG A 59 4.01 19.65 -14.59
C ARG A 59 4.11 18.83 -13.29
N LEU A 60 3.00 18.74 -12.54
CA LEU A 60 3.01 17.95 -11.27
C LEU A 60 3.10 16.47 -11.56
N PHE A 61 2.39 15.98 -12.58
CA PHE A 61 2.49 14.58 -13.01
C PHE A 61 3.92 14.22 -13.39
N GLY A 62 4.56 15.03 -14.26
CA GLY A 62 5.95 14.81 -14.68
C GLY A 62 6.98 14.90 -13.55
N ARG A 63 6.65 15.50 -12.40
CA ARG A 63 7.57 15.63 -11.26
C ARG A 63 7.34 14.62 -10.15
N GLN A 64 6.09 14.27 -9.88
CA GLN A 64 5.70 13.49 -8.71
C GLN A 64 5.34 12.04 -9.05
N VAL A 65 4.79 11.81 -10.25
CA VAL A 65 4.28 10.50 -10.64
C VAL A 65 5.21 9.80 -11.63
N TYR A 66 5.62 10.51 -12.66
CA TYR A 66 6.46 9.94 -13.73
C TYR A 66 7.61 10.89 -14.06
N SER A 67 8.78 10.62 -13.46
CA SER A 67 9.94 11.51 -13.52
C SER A 67 10.99 11.11 -14.58
N GLU A 68 10.79 10.02 -15.34
CA GLU A 68 11.86 9.43 -16.13
C GLU A 68 12.01 10.05 -17.53
N GLU A 69 10.94 10.18 -18.31
CA GLU A 69 11.00 10.72 -19.68
C GLU A 69 9.65 11.33 -20.11
N GLU A 70 9.47 11.61 -21.42
CA GLU A 70 8.19 12.11 -21.91
C GLU A 70 7.10 11.02 -21.83
N ALA A 71 6.05 11.28 -21.06
CA ALA A 71 4.91 10.36 -20.90
C ALA A 71 3.90 10.41 -22.08
N TYR A 72 4.16 11.23 -23.09
CA TYR A 72 3.28 11.34 -24.25
C TYR A 72 3.26 10.07 -25.09
N GLY A 73 2.08 9.65 -25.51
CA GLY A 73 1.90 8.49 -26.40
C GLY A 73 2.06 7.14 -25.72
N ILE A 74 2.21 7.11 -24.40
CA ILE A 74 2.28 5.87 -23.62
C ILE A 74 0.88 5.50 -23.16
N ASP A 75 0.54 4.21 -23.21
CA ASP A 75 -0.69 3.67 -22.60
C ASP A 75 -0.57 3.75 -21.08
N LEU A 76 -1.58 4.31 -20.42
CA LEU A 76 -1.60 4.48 -18.97
C LEU A 76 -1.49 3.15 -18.22
N THR A 77 -2.04 2.08 -18.77
CA THR A 77 -2.01 0.74 -18.17
C THR A 77 -0.65 0.07 -18.27
N GLU A 78 0.17 0.46 -19.26
CA GLU A 78 1.57 0.04 -19.36
C GLU A 78 2.47 0.83 -18.38
N LEU A 79 2.13 2.10 -18.16
CA LEU A 79 2.89 2.99 -17.30
C LEU A 79 2.77 2.61 -15.83
N MET A 80 1.57 2.21 -15.40
CA MET A 80 1.27 1.88 -14.01
C MET A 80 0.17 0.83 -13.89
N ASN A 81 0.23 0.04 -12.82
CA ASN A 81 -0.83 -0.93 -12.52
C ASN A 81 -2.08 -0.20 -12.02
N ILE A 82 -2.98 0.14 -12.93
CA ILE A 82 -4.20 0.90 -12.69
C ILE A 82 -5.41 0.16 -13.27
N ASP A 83 -6.51 0.17 -12.53
CA ASP A 83 -7.78 -0.44 -12.96
C ASP A 83 -8.66 0.65 -13.61
N MET A 84 -8.80 0.56 -14.94
CA MET A 84 -9.53 1.55 -15.73
C MET A 84 -11.01 1.64 -15.33
N ASP A 85 -11.64 0.54 -14.95
CA ASP A 85 -13.04 0.57 -14.51
C ASP A 85 -13.19 1.27 -13.16
N LYS A 86 -12.22 1.08 -12.26
CA LYS A 86 -12.24 1.71 -10.95
C LYS A 86 -12.00 3.21 -10.99
N ILE A 87 -11.13 3.71 -11.86
CA ILE A 87 -10.85 5.16 -11.90
C ILE A 87 -12.07 5.99 -12.27
N TYR A 88 -13.04 5.42 -13.01
CA TYR A 88 -14.31 6.06 -13.33
C TYR A 88 -15.36 5.90 -12.23
N SER A 89 -15.10 5.08 -11.21
CA SER A 89 -16.00 4.94 -10.07
C SER A 89 -15.89 6.12 -9.11
N SER A 90 -16.88 6.27 -8.22
CA SER A 90 -16.87 7.29 -7.17
C SER A 90 -15.65 7.19 -6.25
N ASP A 91 -15.15 5.98 -6.04
CA ASP A 91 -14.04 5.71 -5.12
C ASP A 91 -12.67 5.89 -5.77
N GLY A 92 -12.57 5.74 -7.09
CA GLY A 92 -11.29 5.74 -7.79
C GLY A 92 -10.46 4.50 -7.51
N ASP A 93 -9.28 4.43 -8.11
CA ASP A 93 -8.32 3.36 -7.88
C ASP A 93 -7.14 3.83 -7.02
N LEU A 94 -6.63 2.96 -6.15
CA LEU A 94 -5.48 3.25 -5.31
C LEU A 94 -4.23 2.66 -5.97
N VAL A 95 -3.33 3.53 -6.41
CA VAL A 95 -2.08 3.16 -7.05
C VAL A 95 -0.88 3.54 -6.17
N CYS A 96 0.14 2.69 -6.13
CA CYS A 96 1.39 2.96 -5.44
C CYS A 96 2.49 3.25 -6.46
N ILE A 97 3.09 4.43 -6.39
CA ILE A 97 4.13 4.90 -7.33
C ILE A 97 5.25 5.51 -6.50
N ASN A 98 6.47 5.03 -6.66
CA ASN A 98 7.65 5.53 -5.95
C ASN A 98 7.46 5.61 -4.43
N ALA A 99 6.83 4.59 -3.83
CA ALA A 99 6.48 4.53 -2.40
C ALA A 99 5.46 5.59 -1.93
N HIS A 100 4.79 6.30 -2.83
CA HIS A 100 3.65 7.17 -2.54
C HIS A 100 2.35 6.51 -3.00
N PHE A 101 1.28 6.74 -2.24
CA PHE A 101 -0.05 6.25 -2.55
C PHE A 101 -0.89 7.36 -3.16
N TYR A 102 -1.37 7.14 -4.37
CA TYR A 102 -2.24 8.08 -5.07
C TYR A 102 -3.62 7.48 -5.28
N LYS A 103 -4.65 8.28 -5.08
CA LYS A 103 -6.00 7.93 -5.48
C LYS A 103 -6.27 8.51 -6.86
N ALA A 104 -6.25 7.65 -7.88
CA ALA A 104 -6.50 8.01 -9.27
C ALA A 104 -8.00 8.04 -9.56
N LYS A 105 -8.47 9.12 -10.20
CA LYS A 105 -9.85 9.26 -10.67
C LYS A 105 -9.89 9.84 -12.06
N ALA A 106 -10.84 9.35 -12.87
CA ALA A 106 -11.08 9.84 -14.22
C ALA A 106 -12.42 10.55 -14.35
N ILE A 107 -12.43 11.59 -15.17
CA ILE A 107 -13.64 12.30 -15.60
C ILE A 107 -13.59 12.49 -17.13
N HIS A 108 -14.71 12.29 -17.81
CA HIS A 108 -14.81 12.62 -19.22
C HIS A 108 -14.78 14.15 -19.41
N THR A 109 -13.93 14.61 -20.32
CA THR A 109 -13.73 16.05 -20.56
C THR A 109 -14.50 16.57 -21.75
N ASP A 110 -15.05 15.69 -22.58
CA ASP A 110 -15.80 16.03 -23.77
C ASP A 110 -17.14 15.29 -23.85
N VAL A 111 -18.06 15.84 -24.66
CA VAL A 111 -19.44 15.31 -24.82
C VAL A 111 -19.43 13.94 -25.52
N ASN A 112 -18.40 13.65 -26.30
CA ASN A 112 -18.29 12.43 -27.09
C ASN A 112 -17.56 11.30 -26.34
N GLY A 113 -16.94 11.58 -25.18
CA GLY A 113 -16.15 10.62 -24.40
C GLY A 113 -14.83 10.20 -25.06
N GLU A 114 -14.34 10.98 -26.05
CA GLU A 114 -13.08 10.71 -26.71
C GLU A 114 -11.85 11.03 -25.85
N LEU A 115 -12.01 11.91 -24.87
CA LEU A 115 -10.97 12.35 -23.97
C LEU A 115 -11.41 12.25 -22.50
N SER A 116 -10.53 11.80 -21.66
CA SER A 116 -10.74 11.73 -20.21
C SER A 116 -9.57 12.34 -19.46
N MET A 117 -9.87 13.13 -18.45
CA MET A 117 -8.87 13.65 -17.52
C MET A 117 -8.74 12.68 -16.34
N VAL A 118 -7.54 12.21 -16.10
CA VAL A 118 -7.19 11.41 -14.90
C VAL A 118 -6.36 12.29 -13.97
N TYR A 119 -6.74 12.38 -12.71
CA TYR A 119 -6.01 13.11 -11.70
C TYR A 119 -5.67 12.21 -10.51
N PHE A 120 -4.56 12.52 -9.86
CA PHE A 120 -3.96 11.70 -8.81
C PHE A 120 -3.89 12.52 -7.52
N ASN A 121 -4.71 12.15 -6.55
CA ASN A 121 -4.63 12.74 -5.22
C ASN A 121 -3.63 11.95 -4.38
N ASP A 122 -2.61 12.61 -3.86
CA ASP A 122 -1.70 12.00 -2.88
C ASP A 122 -2.49 11.72 -1.59
N VAL A 123 -2.53 10.45 -1.23
CA VAL A 123 -3.21 9.94 -0.02
C VAL A 123 -2.23 9.16 0.87
N THR A 124 -0.93 9.36 0.68
CA THR A 124 0.13 8.65 1.40
C THR A 124 -0.04 8.78 2.90
N ASP A 125 -0.14 10.01 3.40
CA ASP A 125 -0.31 10.26 4.83
C ASP A 125 -1.57 9.58 5.39
N TYR A 126 -2.66 9.55 4.62
CA TYR A 126 -3.91 8.90 5.02
C TYR A 126 -3.75 7.38 5.10
N VAL A 127 -3.13 6.76 4.08
CA VAL A 127 -2.90 5.31 4.03
C VAL A 127 -1.95 4.88 5.15
N GLU A 128 -0.89 5.64 5.39
CA GLU A 128 0.06 5.39 6.49
C GLU A 128 -0.63 5.52 7.86
N LEU A 129 -1.43 6.56 8.06
CA LEU A 129 -2.18 6.75 9.30
C LEU A 129 -3.20 5.62 9.52
N GLU A 130 -3.91 5.19 8.48
CA GLU A 130 -4.85 4.07 8.56
C GLU A 130 -4.14 2.77 8.91
N TYR A 131 -2.96 2.55 8.32
CA TYR A 131 -2.13 1.39 8.63
C TYR A 131 -1.66 1.42 10.09
N GLU A 132 -1.10 2.55 10.55
CA GLU A 132 -0.66 2.73 11.94
C GLU A 132 -1.83 2.58 12.92
N PHE A 133 -2.99 3.14 12.59
CA PHE A 133 -4.20 2.99 13.40
C PHE A 133 -4.58 1.53 13.57
N ARG A 134 -4.62 0.75 12.49
CA ARG A 134 -4.90 -0.69 12.55
C ARG A 134 -3.85 -1.44 13.37
N MET A 135 -2.56 -1.15 13.11
CA MET A 135 -1.46 -1.83 13.80
C MET A 135 -1.37 -1.48 15.29
N SER A 136 -1.94 -0.36 15.72
CA SER A 136 -2.00 0.06 17.12
C SER A 136 -3.23 -0.48 17.89
N HIS A 137 -4.13 -1.21 17.22
CA HIS A 137 -5.26 -1.84 17.92
C HIS A 137 -4.77 -2.74 19.04
N LYS A 138 -5.51 -2.75 20.14
CA LYS A 138 -5.17 -3.57 21.30
C LYS A 138 -5.68 -4.99 21.10
N ALA A 139 -4.76 -5.94 21.17
CA ALA A 139 -5.03 -7.36 21.20
C ALA A 139 -4.83 -7.90 22.61
N VAL A 140 -5.62 -8.90 22.97
CA VAL A 140 -5.48 -9.62 24.26
C VAL A 140 -5.25 -11.10 23.94
N ILE A 141 -4.13 -11.62 24.41
CA ILE A 141 -3.83 -13.05 24.37
C ILE A 141 -4.08 -13.62 25.76
N ILE A 142 -4.68 -14.81 25.81
CA ILE A 142 -4.82 -15.58 27.03
C ILE A 142 -3.83 -16.74 26.95
N ILE A 143 -2.82 -16.73 27.82
CA ILE A 143 -1.89 -17.85 27.99
C ILE A 143 -2.43 -18.71 29.11
N THR A 144 -2.69 -19.98 28.84
CA THR A 144 -3.11 -20.94 29.84
C THR A 144 -2.06 -22.06 29.87
N ILE A 145 -1.60 -22.39 31.07
CA ILE A 145 -0.63 -23.48 31.27
C ILE A 145 -1.45 -24.76 31.45
N ASP A 146 -1.27 -25.66 30.48
CA ASP A 146 -1.93 -26.95 30.50
C ASP A 146 -1.36 -27.83 31.63
N ASN A 147 -2.24 -28.62 32.29
CA ASN A 147 -1.86 -29.50 33.39
C ASN A 147 -1.11 -28.86 34.57
N PHE A 148 -1.36 -27.56 34.84
CA PHE A 148 -0.68 -26.82 35.92
C PHE A 148 -0.82 -27.49 37.29
N ASP A 149 -2.03 -27.98 37.64
CA ASP A 149 -2.29 -28.63 38.92
C ASP A 149 -1.52 -29.95 39.07
N GLU A 150 -1.43 -30.73 37.97
CA GLU A 150 -0.63 -31.97 37.94
C GLU A 150 0.86 -31.66 38.11
N LEU A 151 1.37 -30.67 37.41
CA LEU A 151 2.73 -30.19 37.52
C LEU A 151 3.02 -29.80 38.99
N MET A 152 2.17 -29.02 39.62
CA MET A 152 2.33 -28.52 40.97
C MET A 152 2.20 -29.63 42.04
N SER A 153 1.39 -30.66 41.78
CA SER A 153 1.26 -31.79 42.70
C SER A 153 2.54 -32.65 42.80
N ASN A 154 3.34 -32.65 41.76
CA ASN A 154 4.61 -33.44 41.67
C ASN A 154 5.83 -32.68 42.23
N ILE A 155 5.68 -31.39 42.60
CA ILE A 155 6.75 -30.52 43.10
C ILE A 155 6.65 -30.38 44.62
N ARG A 156 7.83 -30.33 45.29
CA ARG A 156 7.90 -30.08 46.74
C ARG A 156 7.34 -28.70 47.09
N GLU A 157 6.64 -28.61 48.24
CA GLU A 157 6.01 -27.35 48.66
C GLU A 157 6.98 -26.16 48.71
N SER A 158 8.24 -26.41 49.10
CA SER A 158 9.31 -25.40 49.15
C SER A 158 9.76 -24.89 47.79
N GLU A 159 9.47 -25.60 46.70
CA GLU A 159 9.94 -25.31 45.32
C GLU A 159 8.81 -24.70 44.49
N LYS A 160 7.55 -24.87 44.86
CA LYS A 160 6.37 -24.38 44.14
C LYS A 160 6.44 -22.88 43.84
N ALA A 161 6.83 -22.09 44.83
CA ALA A 161 6.95 -20.64 44.66
C ALA A 161 8.04 -20.27 43.61
N HIS A 162 9.14 -21.04 43.57
CA HIS A 162 10.21 -20.80 42.62
C HIS A 162 9.76 -21.11 41.18
N VAL A 163 9.05 -22.22 41.00
CA VAL A 163 8.51 -22.60 39.67
C VAL A 163 7.53 -21.55 39.12
N VAL A 164 6.69 -21.00 40.00
CA VAL A 164 5.75 -19.92 39.59
C VAL A 164 6.50 -18.68 39.11
N VAL A 165 7.54 -18.27 39.86
CA VAL A 165 8.38 -17.11 39.48
C VAL A 165 9.13 -17.38 38.17
N GLU A 166 9.59 -18.60 37.94
CA GLU A 166 10.30 -18.98 36.74
C GLU A 166 9.36 -18.96 35.51
N ILE A 167 8.11 -19.39 35.68
CA ILE A 167 7.08 -19.28 34.62
C ILE A 167 6.80 -17.80 34.28
N GLU A 168 6.63 -16.96 35.29
CA GLU A 168 6.42 -15.52 35.09
C GLU A 168 7.58 -14.89 34.31
N LYS A 169 8.82 -15.24 34.69
CA LYS A 169 10.03 -14.77 34.02
C LYS A 169 10.11 -15.24 32.56
N LEU A 170 9.79 -16.50 32.28
CA LEU A 170 9.75 -17.03 30.89
C LEU A 170 8.72 -16.28 30.03
N ILE A 171 7.55 -15.94 30.59
CA ILE A 171 6.54 -15.15 29.87
C ILE A 171 7.07 -13.73 29.61
N GLU A 172 7.73 -13.09 30.59
CA GLU A 172 8.33 -11.77 30.43
C GLU A 172 9.44 -11.78 29.36
N GLU A 173 10.34 -12.74 29.40
CA GLU A 173 11.41 -12.93 28.39
C GLU A 173 10.82 -13.17 26.98
N PHE A 174 9.74 -13.94 26.89
CA PHE A 174 9.03 -14.16 25.62
C PHE A 174 8.44 -12.87 25.03
N LEU A 175 8.07 -11.92 25.88
CA LEU A 175 7.45 -10.66 25.50
C LEU A 175 8.44 -9.48 25.41
N GLU A 176 9.72 -9.69 25.74
CA GLU A 176 10.72 -8.62 25.91
C GLU A 176 10.86 -7.67 24.72
N ASN A 177 10.73 -8.19 23.49
CA ASN A 177 10.84 -7.38 22.26
C ASN A 177 9.51 -6.80 21.78
N THR A 178 8.52 -6.70 22.67
CA THR A 178 7.19 -6.20 22.34
C THR A 178 6.78 -5.08 23.30
N THR A 179 5.69 -4.37 22.97
CA THR A 179 5.03 -3.43 23.89
C THR A 179 4.05 -4.13 24.82
N ALA A 180 4.12 -5.46 24.92
CA ALA A 180 3.16 -6.26 25.67
C ALA A 180 3.33 -6.11 27.17
N VAL A 181 2.19 -6.15 27.86
CA VAL A 181 2.13 -6.20 29.33
C VAL A 181 1.39 -7.47 29.74
N SER A 182 2.05 -8.32 30.51
CA SER A 182 1.43 -9.51 31.06
C SER A 182 0.81 -9.24 32.44
N LYS A 183 -0.31 -9.90 32.73
CA LYS A 183 -0.95 -9.89 34.04
C LYS A 183 -1.41 -11.29 34.38
N LYS A 184 -0.92 -11.83 35.48
CA LYS A 184 -1.41 -13.08 36.08
C LYS A 184 -2.83 -12.86 36.63
N VAL A 185 -3.75 -13.71 36.20
CA VAL A 185 -5.18 -13.67 36.62
C VAL A 185 -5.58 -14.90 37.44
N ALA A 186 -4.93 -16.03 37.23
CA ALA A 186 -5.06 -17.25 37.99
C ALA A 186 -3.70 -17.93 38.11
N SER A 187 -3.60 -19.01 38.86
CA SER A 187 -2.35 -19.77 39.03
C SER A 187 -1.79 -20.27 37.69
N ASP A 188 -2.66 -20.65 36.79
CA ASP A 188 -2.40 -21.26 35.49
C ASP A 188 -2.64 -20.31 34.31
N LYS A 189 -3.07 -19.03 34.55
CA LYS A 189 -3.58 -18.16 33.51
C LYS A 189 -3.03 -16.75 33.56
N PHE A 190 -2.58 -16.29 32.39
CA PHE A 190 -2.06 -14.95 32.16
C PHE A 190 -2.80 -14.24 31.05
N TYR A 191 -3.11 -12.97 31.24
CA TYR A 191 -3.58 -12.07 30.19
C TYR A 191 -2.41 -11.24 29.72
N VAL A 192 -2.21 -11.21 28.40
CA VAL A 192 -1.18 -10.41 27.74
C VAL A 192 -1.87 -9.37 26.87
N TYR A 193 -1.66 -8.12 27.21
CA TYR A 193 -2.17 -6.97 26.47
C TYR A 193 -1.07 -6.45 25.56
N MET A 194 -1.33 -6.32 24.27
CA MET A 194 -0.35 -5.85 23.28
C MET A 194 -1.00 -5.10 22.14
N GLU A 195 -0.18 -4.52 21.29
CA GLU A 195 -0.63 -4.00 19.99
C GLU A 195 -0.66 -5.11 18.93
N GLU A 196 -1.59 -5.00 17.99
CA GLU A 196 -1.82 -6.01 16.95
C GLU A 196 -0.58 -6.27 16.10
N ARG A 197 0.29 -5.24 15.93
CA ARG A 197 1.58 -5.37 15.23
C ARG A 197 2.49 -6.49 15.78
N HIS A 198 2.35 -6.83 17.05
CA HIS A 198 3.14 -7.86 17.72
C HIS A 198 2.47 -9.24 17.73
N LEU A 199 1.22 -9.33 17.29
CA LEU A 199 0.45 -10.57 17.35
C LEU A 199 0.98 -11.66 16.41
N ALA A 200 1.21 -11.32 15.14
CA ALA A 200 1.68 -12.29 14.14
C ALA A 200 3.06 -12.90 14.47
N PRO A 201 4.09 -12.12 14.86
CA PRO A 201 5.37 -12.67 15.32
C PRO A 201 5.23 -13.61 16.50
N ILE A 202 4.39 -13.28 17.49
CA ILE A 202 4.19 -14.11 18.69
C ILE A 202 3.49 -15.41 18.32
N ILE A 203 2.47 -15.38 17.49
CA ILE A 203 1.78 -16.57 17.02
C ILE A 203 2.77 -17.49 16.25
N CYS A 204 3.58 -16.95 15.35
CA CYS A 204 4.59 -17.72 14.65
C CYS A 204 5.58 -18.41 15.60
N LEU A 205 6.05 -17.71 16.63
CA LEU A 205 6.96 -18.29 17.62
C LEU A 205 6.31 -19.43 18.42
N LEU A 206 5.04 -19.31 18.79
CA LEU A 206 4.30 -20.36 19.48
C LEU A 206 4.12 -21.62 18.63
N TYR A 207 3.91 -21.47 17.30
CA TYR A 207 3.76 -22.63 16.41
C TYR A 207 5.10 -23.28 16.00
N THR A 208 6.21 -22.54 16.05
CA THR A 208 7.55 -23.05 15.68
C THR A 208 8.31 -23.65 16.85
N SER A 209 7.86 -23.45 18.08
CA SER A 209 8.45 -24.13 19.24
C SER A 209 8.12 -25.62 19.17
N PRO A 210 9.14 -26.54 19.17
CA PRO A 210 8.90 -27.97 19.13
C PRO A 210 8.08 -28.37 20.35
N SER A 211 6.95 -29.01 20.11
CA SER A 211 6.14 -29.58 21.17
C SER A 211 6.96 -30.60 21.94
N PRO A 212 6.91 -30.64 23.29
CA PRO A 212 7.57 -31.68 24.09
C PRO A 212 7.15 -33.11 23.70
N ARG A 213 6.12 -33.26 22.86
CA ARG A 213 5.65 -34.58 22.36
C ARG A 213 6.44 -35.09 21.15
N ASP A 214 7.21 -34.21 20.47
CA ASP A 214 7.98 -34.58 19.25
C ASP A 214 9.38 -35.09 19.55
N THR A 215 9.75 -35.16 20.82
CA THR A 215 11.05 -35.74 21.29
C THR A 215 10.85 -37.12 21.91
N ARG A 216 10.33 -38.08 21.13
CA ARG A 216 10.40 -39.51 21.42
C ARG A 216 10.87 -40.29 20.20
#